data_ad7a2d7d6f48954ff16e5558096f2244
#
_entry.id   ad7a2d7d6f48954ff16e5558096f2244
#
_cell.length_a   1.000
_cell.length_b   1.000
_cell.length_c   1.000
_cell.angle_alpha   90.00
_cell.angle_beta   90.00
_cell.angle_gamma   90.00
#
_symmetry.space_group_name_H-M   'P 1'
#
loop_
_entity.id
_entity.type
_entity.pdbx_description
1 polymer ?
#
loop_
_entity_poly.entity_id
_entity_poly.type
_entity_poly.pdbx_seq_one_letter_code
_entity_poly.pdbx_strand_id
1 'polypeptide(L)'
;MERKGIIGKYAIGGAIGTIYWTEAYATKDLDLFLRLPVSSGGLLLMPFMSYLAQKGYPFTAQYVKIGTLMVDFVGVYNPLTEEALDNAVEVTVYDVPTRVFSPEYLAAIALQTGRIQDFEKVIKLYREGNVDKKYLGTIIKRHNLLRRWNEFKRKYLSAGKGI
;
A
#
# COMPACT_ATOMS: atom_id res chain seq x y z
N MET A 1 1.82 -7.38 17.18
CA MET A 1 1.03 -8.45 16.56
C MET A 1 1.92 -9.45 15.84
N GLU A 2 2.90 -9.05 15.00
CA GLU A 2 3.88 -9.98 14.38
C GLU A 2 4.57 -10.88 15.41
N ARG A 3 5.18 -10.32 16.46
CA ARG A 3 5.86 -11.09 17.51
C ARG A 3 4.98 -12.12 18.23
N LYS A 4 3.67 -12.00 18.12
CA LYS A 4 2.68 -12.93 18.71
C LYS A 4 2.09 -13.88 17.67
N GLY A 5 2.55 -13.83 16.42
CA GLY A 5 2.01 -14.66 15.35
C GLY A 5 0.55 -14.38 14.97
N ILE A 6 -0.03 -13.25 15.42
CA ILE A 6 -1.42 -12.87 15.12
C ILE A 6 -1.55 -12.39 13.68
N ILE A 7 -0.51 -11.71 13.19
CA ILE A 7 -0.30 -11.38 11.78
C ILE A 7 1.10 -11.82 11.38
N GLY A 8 1.31 -12.03 10.08
CA GLY A 8 2.64 -12.12 9.51
C GLY A 8 3.23 -10.73 9.27
N LYS A 9 4.03 -10.59 8.21
CA LYS A 9 4.63 -9.32 7.81
C LYS A 9 3.55 -8.28 7.49
N TYR A 10 3.84 -7.01 7.79
CA TYR A 10 2.99 -5.87 7.37
C TYR A 10 3.83 -4.75 6.77
N ALA A 11 3.19 -3.88 6.00
CA ALA A 11 3.76 -2.63 5.50
C ALA A 11 2.68 -1.54 5.34
N ILE A 12 3.09 -0.29 5.44
CA ILE A 12 2.26 0.87 5.15
C ILE A 12 2.19 1.04 3.64
N GLY A 13 0.97 1.15 3.12
CA GLY A 13 0.71 1.45 1.72
C GLY A 13 -0.13 2.69 1.53
N GLY A 14 -0.93 2.72 0.46
CA GLY A 14 -1.92 3.75 0.20
C GLY A 14 -1.40 5.18 0.18
N ALA A 15 -2.21 6.09 0.71
CA ALA A 15 -1.90 7.52 0.73
C ALA A 15 -0.73 7.84 1.68
N ILE A 16 -0.71 7.28 2.89
CA ILE A 16 0.39 7.49 3.86
C ILE A 16 1.71 6.92 3.34
N GLY A 17 1.68 5.73 2.71
CA GLY A 17 2.86 5.19 2.04
C GLY A 17 3.39 6.12 0.93
N THR A 18 2.50 6.75 0.17
CA THR A 18 2.88 7.73 -0.86
C THR A 18 3.50 8.98 -0.26
N ILE A 19 2.93 9.53 0.82
CA ILE A 19 3.44 10.70 1.55
C ILE A 19 4.85 10.46 2.07
N TYR A 20 5.18 9.25 2.46
CA TYR A 20 6.53 8.93 2.93
C TYR A 20 7.61 9.21 1.87
N TRP A 21 7.28 9.03 0.59
CA TRP A 21 8.20 9.19 -0.54
C TRP A 21 8.06 10.51 -1.31
N THR A 22 7.04 11.31 -1.00
CA THR A 22 6.70 12.53 -1.75
C THR A 22 6.40 13.67 -0.78
N GLU A 23 6.10 14.85 -1.31
CA GLU A 23 5.56 15.93 -0.49
C GLU A 23 4.23 15.57 0.16
N ALA A 24 4.01 16.01 1.40
CA ALA A 24 2.82 15.71 2.17
C ALA A 24 1.54 16.31 1.56
N TYR A 25 0.47 15.55 1.61
CA TYR A 25 -0.89 16.00 1.33
C TYR A 25 -1.85 15.43 2.38
N ALA A 26 -3.04 16.03 2.50
CA ALA A 26 -3.98 15.64 3.53
C ALA A 26 -4.55 14.23 3.27
N THR A 27 -4.47 13.36 4.28
CA THR A 27 -5.18 12.08 4.33
C THR A 27 -5.60 11.79 5.76
N LYS A 28 -6.69 11.03 5.91
CA LYS A 28 -7.20 10.57 7.22
C LYS A 28 -7.11 9.05 7.37
N ASP A 29 -6.77 8.36 6.30
CA ASP A 29 -6.79 6.90 6.23
C ASP A 29 -5.37 6.36 6.20
N LEU A 30 -5.10 5.34 7.02
CA LEU A 30 -3.87 4.59 7.05
C LEU A 30 -4.15 3.18 6.52
N ASP A 31 -3.63 2.86 5.34
CA ASP A 31 -3.71 1.52 4.76
C ASP A 31 -2.55 0.66 5.26
N LEU A 32 -2.83 -0.34 6.08
CA LEU A 32 -1.87 -1.34 6.54
C LEU A 32 -2.08 -2.65 5.78
N PHE A 33 -1.20 -2.91 4.82
CA PHE A 33 -1.15 -4.17 4.10
C PHE A 33 -0.49 -5.23 4.99
N LEU A 34 -1.16 -6.38 5.14
CA LEU A 34 -0.66 -7.41 6.04
C LEU A 34 -0.93 -8.82 5.52
N ARG A 35 -0.01 -9.72 5.87
CA ARG A 35 -0.20 -11.16 5.65
C ARG A 35 -0.91 -11.75 6.86
N LEU A 36 -2.08 -12.32 6.64
CA LEU A 36 -2.79 -13.07 7.66
C LEU A 36 -2.33 -14.52 7.64
N PRO A 37 -2.18 -15.16 8.82
CA PRO A 37 -1.95 -16.59 8.88
C PRO A 37 -3.06 -17.37 8.17
N VAL A 38 -2.69 -18.46 7.53
CA VAL A 38 -3.61 -19.37 6.84
C VAL A 38 -3.72 -20.66 7.65
N SER A 39 -4.93 -21.18 7.79
CA SER A 39 -5.21 -22.53 8.30
C SER A 39 -5.89 -23.37 7.24
N SER A 40 -6.11 -24.63 7.52
CA SER A 40 -6.88 -25.54 6.65
C SER A 40 -8.31 -25.05 6.32
N GLY A 41 -8.85 -24.09 7.10
CA GLY A 41 -10.14 -23.45 6.87
C GLY A 41 -10.07 -22.07 6.21
N GLY A 42 -8.89 -21.59 5.81
CA GLY A 42 -8.69 -20.28 5.20
C GLY A 42 -7.96 -19.25 6.06
N LEU A 43 -8.12 -17.97 5.75
CA LEU A 43 -7.45 -16.86 6.46
C LEU A 43 -7.98 -16.73 7.90
N LEU A 44 -7.05 -16.57 8.86
CA LEU A 44 -7.36 -16.40 10.27
C LEU A 44 -7.70 -14.93 10.62
N LEU A 45 -8.86 -14.47 10.16
CA LEU A 45 -9.37 -13.12 10.46
C LEU A 45 -9.84 -12.98 11.91
N MET A 46 -10.52 -14.00 12.44
CA MET A 46 -11.14 -13.93 13.77
C MET A 46 -10.14 -13.71 14.91
N PRO A 47 -8.99 -14.41 14.98
CA PRO A 47 -7.98 -14.14 16.01
C PRO A 47 -7.44 -12.71 15.95
N PHE A 48 -7.24 -12.17 14.74
CA PHE A 48 -6.80 -10.80 14.51
C PHE A 48 -7.83 -9.77 15.00
N MET A 49 -9.09 -9.91 14.58
CA MET A 49 -10.19 -9.03 14.98
C MET A 49 -10.43 -9.07 16.49
N SER A 50 -10.45 -10.27 17.08
CA SER A 50 -10.62 -10.47 18.53
C SER A 50 -9.48 -9.83 19.33
N TYR A 51 -8.25 -9.93 18.85
CA TYR A 51 -7.11 -9.29 19.50
C TYR A 51 -7.23 -7.77 19.52
N LEU A 52 -7.63 -7.15 18.41
CA LEU A 52 -7.82 -5.69 18.36
C LEU A 52 -8.98 -5.24 19.25
N ALA A 53 -10.10 -5.96 19.24
CA ALA A 53 -11.25 -5.68 20.08
C ALA A 53 -10.88 -5.75 21.59
N GLN A 54 -10.14 -6.78 22.01
CA GLN A 54 -9.64 -6.92 23.40
C GLN A 54 -8.68 -5.79 23.81
N LYS A 55 -8.03 -5.14 22.83
CA LYS A 55 -7.18 -3.96 23.05
C LYS A 55 -7.94 -2.64 23.03
N GLY A 56 -9.27 -2.68 22.94
CA GLY A 56 -10.12 -1.50 22.88
C GLY A 56 -10.23 -0.87 21.49
N TYR A 57 -9.87 -1.61 20.45
CA TYR A 57 -9.92 -1.18 19.06
C TYR A 57 -10.86 -2.06 18.23
N PRO A 58 -12.19 -1.99 18.45
CA PRO A 58 -13.14 -2.78 17.67
C PRO A 58 -13.23 -2.27 16.22
N PHE A 59 -13.56 -3.19 15.32
CA PHE A 59 -13.85 -2.82 13.95
C PHE A 59 -15.19 -2.11 13.83
N THR A 60 -15.22 -1.02 13.07
CA THR A 60 -16.43 -0.35 12.60
C THR A 60 -16.45 -0.47 11.08
N ALA A 61 -17.30 -1.34 10.56
CA ALA A 61 -17.24 -1.81 9.17
C ALA A 61 -15.84 -2.41 8.88
N GLN A 62 -15.09 -1.83 7.94
CA GLN A 62 -13.75 -2.29 7.55
C GLN A 62 -12.60 -1.59 8.26
N TYR A 63 -12.90 -0.56 9.07
CA TYR A 63 -11.89 0.28 9.71
C TYR A 63 -11.80 0.06 11.21
N VAL A 64 -10.63 0.35 11.73
CA VAL A 64 -10.39 0.51 13.16
C VAL A 64 -9.97 1.94 13.41
N LYS A 65 -10.66 2.63 14.34
CA LYS A 65 -10.28 3.99 14.73
C LYS A 65 -9.19 3.94 15.79
N ILE A 66 -8.03 4.54 15.47
CA ILE A 66 -6.90 4.67 16.40
C ILE A 66 -6.55 6.16 16.53
N GLY A 67 -6.92 6.76 17.65
CA GLY A 67 -6.83 8.21 17.80
C GLY A 67 -7.72 8.94 16.80
N THR A 68 -7.12 9.75 15.94
CA THR A 68 -7.80 10.49 14.85
C THR A 68 -7.74 9.77 13.50
N LEU A 69 -6.97 8.68 13.39
CA LEU A 69 -6.78 7.94 12.14
C LEU A 69 -7.82 6.84 11.98
N MET A 70 -8.30 6.67 10.76
CA MET A 70 -9.03 5.49 10.31
C MET A 70 -8.02 4.52 9.72
N VAL A 71 -7.84 3.36 10.36
CA VAL A 71 -6.88 2.33 9.91
C VAL A 71 -7.63 1.25 9.16
N ASP A 72 -7.29 1.10 7.88
CA ASP A 72 -7.74 0.01 7.03
C ASP A 72 -6.69 -1.11 7.01
N PHE A 73 -7.10 -2.31 7.41
CA PHE A 73 -6.25 -3.49 7.40
C PHE A 73 -6.50 -4.29 6.14
N VAL A 74 -5.63 -4.09 5.16
CA VAL A 74 -5.74 -4.72 3.84
C VAL A 74 -4.97 -6.04 3.82
N GLY A 75 -5.67 -7.16 3.77
CA GLY A 75 -5.02 -8.46 3.55
C GLY A 75 -4.36 -8.52 2.18
N VAL A 76 -3.12 -9.01 2.10
CA VAL A 76 -2.52 -9.30 0.78
C VAL A 76 -3.14 -10.56 0.21
N TYR A 77 -3.63 -10.48 -1.02
CA TYR A 77 -4.42 -11.55 -1.67
C TYR A 77 -4.12 -11.73 -3.16
N ASN A 78 -3.22 -10.93 -3.71
CA ASN A 78 -2.82 -11.06 -5.10
C ASN A 78 -1.28 -10.98 -5.25
N PRO A 79 -0.71 -11.52 -6.33
CA PRO A 79 0.75 -11.60 -6.51
C PRO A 79 1.46 -10.25 -6.41
N LEU A 80 0.83 -9.14 -6.83
CA LEU A 80 1.44 -7.82 -6.75
C LEU A 80 1.55 -7.32 -5.31
N THR A 81 0.48 -7.45 -4.53
CA THR A 81 0.50 -7.00 -3.12
C THR A 81 1.34 -7.91 -2.23
N GLU A 82 1.41 -9.21 -2.55
CA GLU A 82 2.32 -10.14 -1.87
C GLU A 82 3.78 -9.81 -2.15
N GLU A 83 4.14 -9.61 -3.42
CA GLU A 83 5.49 -9.21 -3.81
C GLU A 83 5.88 -7.85 -3.22
N ALA A 84 4.95 -6.88 -3.21
CA ALA A 84 5.14 -5.58 -2.57
C ALA A 84 5.44 -5.72 -1.08
N LEU A 85 4.72 -6.59 -0.38
CA LEU A 85 4.91 -6.83 1.04
C LEU A 85 6.27 -7.50 1.32
N ASP A 86 6.68 -8.45 0.49
CA ASP A 86 7.97 -9.13 0.63
C ASP A 86 9.16 -8.19 0.41
N ASN A 87 9.00 -7.22 -0.50
CA ASN A 87 10.01 -6.20 -0.83
C ASN A 87 9.78 -4.85 -0.13
N ALA A 88 8.95 -4.80 0.92
CA ALA A 88 8.72 -3.57 1.66
C ALA A 88 9.99 -3.07 2.33
N VAL A 89 10.20 -1.76 2.27
CA VAL A 89 11.39 -1.09 2.78
C VAL A 89 11.26 -0.90 4.29
N GLU A 90 12.26 -1.31 5.05
CA GLU A 90 12.34 -1.06 6.49
C GLU A 90 12.72 0.41 6.72
N VAL A 91 11.96 1.07 7.55
CA VAL A 91 12.11 2.49 7.87
C VAL A 91 11.86 2.73 9.35
N THR A 92 12.29 3.89 9.83
CA THR A 92 12.01 4.33 11.21
C THR A 92 11.17 5.61 11.14
N VAL A 93 10.02 5.60 11.80
CA VAL A 93 9.12 6.76 11.90
C VAL A 93 8.92 7.09 13.38
N TYR A 94 9.35 8.27 13.84
CA TYR A 94 9.35 8.66 15.26
C TYR A 94 9.95 7.58 16.16
N ASP A 95 11.15 7.10 15.82
CA ASP A 95 11.88 6.04 16.51
C ASP A 95 11.18 4.66 16.54
N VAL A 96 10.11 4.49 15.78
CA VAL A 96 9.40 3.22 15.65
C VAL A 96 9.80 2.53 14.36
N PRO A 97 10.48 1.35 14.42
CA PRO A 97 10.74 0.54 13.24
C PRO A 97 9.43 0.09 12.58
N THR A 98 9.31 0.33 11.30
CA THR A 98 8.14 -0.07 10.50
C THR A 98 8.56 -0.41 9.07
N ARG A 99 7.59 -0.69 8.20
CA ARG A 99 7.84 -0.93 6.77
C ARG A 99 6.88 -0.11 5.94
N VAL A 100 7.39 0.37 4.81
CA VAL A 100 6.59 1.10 3.81
C VAL A 100 6.81 0.42 2.45
N PHE A 101 5.78 0.33 1.64
CA PHE A 101 5.95 -0.11 0.25
C PHE A 101 6.87 0.84 -0.50
N SER A 102 7.73 0.30 -1.36
CA SER A 102 8.58 1.15 -2.20
C SER A 102 7.74 1.97 -3.18
N PRO A 103 8.28 3.10 -3.70
CA PRO A 103 7.57 3.95 -4.65
C PRO A 103 7.05 3.19 -5.88
N GLU A 104 7.82 2.20 -6.35
CA GLU A 104 7.47 1.39 -7.52
C GLU A 104 6.26 0.52 -7.27
N TYR A 105 6.20 -0.16 -6.11
CA TYR A 105 5.06 -0.99 -5.74
C TYR A 105 3.82 -0.15 -5.42
N LEU A 106 3.97 0.99 -4.75
CA LEU A 106 2.87 1.94 -4.54
C LEU A 106 2.27 2.40 -5.88
N ALA A 107 3.13 2.77 -6.84
CA ALA A 107 2.69 3.18 -8.17
C ALA A 107 2.01 2.03 -8.93
N ALA A 108 2.55 0.81 -8.87
CA ALA A 108 1.98 -0.36 -9.54
C ALA A 108 0.61 -0.75 -8.94
N ILE A 109 0.48 -0.73 -7.62
CA ILE A 109 -0.79 -1.03 -6.91
C ILE A 109 -1.83 0.05 -7.24
N ALA A 110 -1.47 1.33 -7.19
CA ALA A 110 -2.34 2.43 -7.56
C ALA A 110 -2.80 2.32 -9.02
N LEU A 111 -1.90 1.94 -9.93
CA LEU A 111 -2.23 1.69 -11.33
C LEU A 111 -3.17 0.48 -11.48
N GLN A 112 -2.97 -0.60 -10.71
CA GLN A 112 -3.84 -1.78 -10.71
C GLN A 112 -5.24 -1.45 -10.22
N THR A 113 -5.38 -0.62 -9.18
CA THR A 113 -6.67 -0.18 -8.64
C THR A 113 -7.39 0.72 -9.64
N GLY A 114 -6.71 1.73 -10.19
CA GLY A 114 -7.14 2.51 -11.36
C GLY A 114 -8.26 3.51 -11.09
N ARG A 115 -8.50 3.93 -9.85
CA ARG A 115 -9.41 5.04 -9.53
C ARG A 115 -8.74 6.38 -9.87
N ILE A 116 -9.49 7.45 -10.06
CA ILE A 116 -8.95 8.79 -10.40
C ILE A 116 -7.91 9.23 -9.36
N GLN A 117 -8.23 9.14 -8.09
CA GLN A 117 -7.34 9.47 -6.97
C GLN A 117 -6.07 8.60 -6.91
N ASP A 118 -6.10 7.38 -7.46
CA ASP A 118 -4.93 6.51 -7.52
C ASP A 118 -3.99 6.96 -8.64
N PHE A 119 -4.51 7.47 -9.75
CA PHE A 119 -3.68 8.05 -10.81
C PHE A 119 -2.93 9.30 -10.34
N GLU A 120 -3.51 10.12 -9.46
CA GLU A 120 -2.82 11.25 -8.83
C GLU A 120 -1.62 10.78 -8.00
N LYS A 121 -1.78 9.69 -7.23
CA LYS A 121 -0.67 9.06 -6.51
C LYS A 121 0.44 8.59 -7.46
N VAL A 122 0.07 7.96 -8.58
CA VAL A 122 1.06 7.51 -9.59
C VAL A 122 1.83 8.69 -10.16
N ILE A 123 1.14 9.81 -10.50
CA ILE A 123 1.80 11.02 -11.02
C ILE A 123 2.79 11.56 -9.99
N LYS A 124 2.35 11.68 -8.74
CA LYS A 124 3.15 12.23 -7.66
C LYS A 124 4.39 11.37 -7.40
N LEU A 125 4.22 10.07 -7.23
CA LEU A 125 5.33 9.12 -7.06
C LEU A 125 6.32 9.17 -8.24
N TYR A 126 5.81 9.19 -9.47
CA TYR A 126 6.65 9.20 -10.67
C TYR A 126 7.46 10.48 -10.85
N ARG A 127 6.96 11.63 -10.36
CA ARG A 127 7.62 12.94 -10.44
C ARG A 127 8.55 13.22 -9.25
N GLU A 128 8.12 12.87 -8.04
CA GLU A 128 8.73 13.30 -6.78
C GLU A 128 9.34 12.13 -5.98
N GLY A 129 8.81 10.93 -6.14
CA GLY A 129 9.08 9.78 -5.27
C GLY A 129 10.38 9.02 -5.54
N ASN A 130 11.31 9.55 -6.33
CA ASN A 130 12.57 8.88 -6.69
C ASN A 130 12.38 7.46 -7.24
N VAL A 131 11.32 7.25 -8.02
CA VAL A 131 10.99 5.95 -8.64
C VAL A 131 12.10 5.47 -9.58
N ASP A 132 12.61 4.28 -9.36
CA ASP A 132 13.39 3.58 -10.39
C ASP A 132 12.46 3.17 -11.54
N LYS A 133 12.51 3.94 -12.62
CA LYS A 133 11.65 3.74 -13.80
C LYS A 133 11.88 2.40 -14.49
N LYS A 134 13.11 1.88 -14.42
CA LYS A 134 13.46 0.57 -14.99
C LYS A 134 12.84 -0.54 -14.14
N TYR A 135 13.00 -0.45 -12.84
CA TYR A 135 12.41 -1.42 -11.91
C TYR A 135 10.87 -1.38 -11.94
N LEU A 136 10.27 -0.20 -11.91
CA LEU A 136 8.81 -0.05 -12.13
C LEU A 136 8.36 -0.73 -13.43
N GLY A 137 9.12 -0.55 -14.51
CA GLY A 137 8.84 -1.22 -15.79
C GLY A 137 8.85 -2.74 -15.70
N THR A 138 9.73 -3.33 -14.88
CA THR A 138 9.76 -4.79 -14.67
C THR A 138 8.55 -5.28 -13.88
N ILE A 139 8.14 -4.56 -12.84
CA ILE A 139 6.93 -4.85 -12.03
C ILE A 139 5.69 -4.79 -12.91
N ILE A 140 5.53 -3.70 -13.69
CA ILE A 140 4.41 -3.50 -14.62
C ILE A 140 4.27 -4.66 -15.61
N LYS A 141 5.38 -5.14 -16.19
CA LYS A 141 5.39 -6.29 -17.11
C LYS A 141 5.00 -7.57 -16.40
N ARG A 142 5.62 -7.86 -15.24
CA ARG A 142 5.42 -9.07 -14.46
C ARG A 142 3.97 -9.24 -14.00
N HIS A 143 3.32 -8.14 -13.65
CA HIS A 143 1.93 -8.14 -13.15
C HIS A 143 0.89 -7.79 -14.22
N ASN A 144 1.22 -7.87 -15.51
CA ASN A 144 0.31 -7.66 -16.64
C ASN A 144 -0.36 -6.27 -16.66
N LEU A 145 0.33 -5.23 -16.19
CA LEU A 145 -0.20 -3.86 -16.13
C LEU A 145 0.17 -3.00 -17.34
N LEU A 146 0.83 -3.55 -18.38
CA LEU A 146 1.32 -2.80 -19.54
C LEU A 146 0.23 -1.98 -20.25
N ARG A 147 -0.95 -2.55 -20.43
CA ARG A 147 -2.08 -1.83 -21.06
C ARG A 147 -2.45 -0.59 -20.26
N ARG A 148 -2.70 -0.75 -18.95
CA ARG A 148 -3.05 0.35 -18.04
C ARG A 148 -1.94 1.40 -17.96
N TRP A 149 -0.69 0.96 -17.93
CA TRP A 149 0.47 1.85 -17.92
C TRP A 149 0.57 2.69 -19.18
N ASN A 150 0.34 2.11 -20.36
CA ASN A 150 0.38 2.86 -21.63
C ASN A 150 -0.80 3.85 -21.74
N GLU A 151 -1.99 3.47 -21.30
CA GLU A 151 -3.14 4.38 -21.22
C GLU A 151 -2.86 5.55 -20.26
N PHE A 152 -2.32 5.24 -19.07
CA PHE A 152 -1.92 6.24 -18.08
C PHE A 152 -0.86 7.20 -18.64
N LYS A 153 0.21 6.71 -19.24
CA LYS A 153 1.25 7.55 -19.84
C LYS A 153 0.69 8.49 -20.89
N ARG A 154 -0.14 7.97 -21.80
CA ARG A 154 -0.76 8.77 -22.85
C ARG A 154 -1.62 9.90 -22.28
N LYS A 155 -2.39 9.60 -21.23
CA LYS A 155 -3.35 10.56 -20.66
C LYS A 155 -2.68 11.60 -19.74
N TYR A 156 -1.72 11.19 -18.92
CA TYR A 156 -1.22 12.02 -17.83
C TYR A 156 0.26 12.42 -17.92
N LEU A 157 1.09 11.66 -18.65
CA LEU A 157 2.51 11.97 -18.76
C LEU A 157 2.86 12.60 -20.11
N SER A 158 2.10 12.32 -21.19
CA SER A 158 2.34 12.92 -22.51
C SER A 158 1.75 14.32 -22.65
N ALA A 159 0.74 14.67 -21.86
CA ALA A 159 0.13 16.01 -21.86
C ALA A 159 1.01 17.11 -21.24
N GLY A 160 2.14 16.74 -20.64
CA GLY A 160 3.09 17.68 -20.02
C GLY A 160 4.23 18.18 -20.94
N LYS A 161 4.13 17.99 -22.25
CA LYS A 161 5.10 18.54 -23.23
C LYS A 161 4.64 19.88 -23.83
N GLY A 162 3.94 20.67 -23.05
CA GLY A 162 3.50 22.00 -23.51
C GLY A 162 3.26 22.92 -22.32
N ILE A 163 4.30 23.34 -21.63
CA ILE A 163 4.51 24.70 -21.08
C ILE A 163 6.01 24.85 -20.87
#